data_a327012425f4f55f30f5023a0b7e4588
#
_entry.id   a327012425f4f55f30f5023a0b7e4588
#
_cell.length_a   1.000
_cell.length_b   1.000
_cell.length_c   1.000
_cell.angle_alpha   90.00
_cell.angle_beta   90.00
_cell.angle_gamma   90.00
#
_symmetry.space_group_name_H-M   'P 1'
#
loop_
_entity.id
_entity.type
_entity.pdbx_description
1 polymer ?
#
loop_
_entity_poly.entity_id
_entity_poly.type
_entity_poly.pdbx_seq_one_letter_code
_entity_poly.pdbx_strand_id
1 'polypeptide(L)'
;METRKVQVTGGSTFTVSLPKDWATENGVSAGTTVEFYPEDDSLLLTPKSETERTRGALDVTNLEGEQLTRAVMTMYVSGFDIIELEANRITTDQRRAIREATQGLVGVEVLEETGDSVVIQDLLDSSELSITNAVTRMRLIAQSMLEDAVTALVENDTDVARDVVERDEDVDRLWFVVSRIFRSTLRSPRAAEELGVSREDCFDYHSSARQLERIADHAAKIGNLALDLEGMDDELAGAFDDLHEDASNVVDLAMDALFEADADEATRLANQARKDILGIDEHTRRIDELLRERDPQVAQSLGLVVDSLSRSADYGGNIAETALQKAAPSP
;
A
#
# COMPACT_ATOMS: atom_id res chain seq x y z
N MET A 1 14.25 -10.27 -31.14
CA MET A 1 15.35 -9.89 -30.22
C MET A 1 16.53 -9.49 -31.09
N GLU A 2 17.08 -8.30 -30.92
CA GLU A 2 18.27 -7.86 -31.63
C GLU A 2 19.53 -8.06 -30.81
N THR A 3 20.65 -8.42 -31.43
CA THR A 3 21.96 -8.56 -30.79
C THR A 3 22.96 -7.61 -31.45
N ARG A 4 23.82 -7.01 -30.64
CA ARG A 4 24.89 -6.13 -31.08
C ARG A 4 26.21 -6.56 -30.44
N LYS A 5 27.31 -6.37 -31.15
CA LYS A 5 28.66 -6.61 -30.60
C LYS A 5 29.16 -5.35 -29.95
N VAL A 6 29.69 -5.49 -28.74
CA VAL A 6 30.42 -4.42 -28.06
C VAL A 6 31.75 -4.18 -28.80
N GLN A 7 32.10 -2.92 -28.98
CA GLN A 7 33.34 -2.45 -29.58
C GLN A 7 34.12 -1.61 -28.58
N VAL A 8 35.45 -1.61 -28.67
CA VAL A 8 36.32 -0.75 -27.86
C VAL A 8 36.77 0.42 -28.72
N THR A 9 36.54 1.64 -28.23
CA THR A 9 36.92 2.87 -28.90
C THR A 9 37.87 3.68 -28.00
N GLY A 10 38.98 4.16 -28.55
CA GLY A 10 39.95 4.95 -27.78
C GLY A 10 40.65 4.24 -26.62
N GLY A 11 40.61 2.90 -26.59
CA GLY A 11 41.33 2.07 -25.61
C GLY A 11 40.67 1.87 -24.25
N SER A 12 39.67 2.69 -23.86
CA SER A 12 39.02 2.62 -22.55
C SER A 12 37.52 2.70 -22.58
N THR A 13 36.90 2.97 -23.75
CA THR A 13 35.45 3.15 -23.88
C THR A 13 34.84 1.99 -24.63
N PHE A 14 33.85 1.35 -24.03
CA PHE A 14 32.99 0.37 -24.71
C PHE A 14 31.86 1.06 -25.45
N THR A 15 31.64 0.65 -26.70
CA THR A 15 30.57 1.22 -27.56
C THR A 15 29.68 0.11 -28.06
N VAL A 16 28.36 0.34 -28.03
CA VAL A 16 27.36 -0.50 -28.64
C VAL A 16 26.44 0.36 -29.50
N SER A 17 26.04 -0.11 -30.71
CA SER A 17 25.10 0.61 -31.55
C SER A 17 23.66 0.37 -31.08
N LEU A 18 22.89 1.44 -30.94
CA LEU A 18 21.47 1.37 -30.63
C LEU A 18 20.67 0.82 -31.84
N PRO A 19 19.57 0.07 -31.60
CA PRO A 19 18.63 -0.31 -32.66
C PRO A 19 18.07 0.92 -33.34
N LYS A 20 18.13 0.97 -34.68
CA LYS A 20 17.75 2.17 -35.43
C LYS A 20 16.27 2.51 -35.29
N ASP A 21 15.41 1.48 -35.33
CA ASP A 21 13.96 1.67 -35.23
C ASP A 21 13.59 2.23 -33.86
N TRP A 22 14.10 1.63 -32.79
CA TRP A 22 13.95 2.13 -31.42
C TRP A 22 14.43 3.58 -31.26
N ALA A 23 15.63 3.90 -31.78
CA ALA A 23 16.17 5.25 -31.71
C ALA A 23 15.27 6.28 -32.41
N THR A 24 14.74 5.90 -33.58
CA THR A 24 13.84 6.76 -34.36
C THR A 24 12.50 6.97 -33.63
N GLU A 25 11.90 5.90 -33.11
CA GLU A 25 10.63 5.94 -32.38
C GLU A 25 10.73 6.77 -31.10
N ASN A 26 11.90 6.76 -30.43
CA ASN A 26 12.15 7.52 -29.20
C ASN A 26 12.86 8.86 -29.42
N GLY A 27 12.92 9.36 -30.66
CA GLY A 27 13.50 10.67 -31.00
C GLY A 27 15.02 10.80 -30.75
N VAL A 28 15.74 9.65 -30.65
CA VAL A 28 17.19 9.63 -30.41
C VAL A 28 17.93 9.91 -31.70
N SER A 29 18.75 10.96 -31.68
CA SER A 29 19.58 11.40 -32.80
C SER A 29 21.01 11.74 -32.35
N ALA A 30 21.88 12.08 -33.29
CA ALA A 30 23.22 12.51 -32.94
C ALA A 30 23.22 13.76 -32.01
N GLY A 31 23.83 13.64 -30.84
CA GLY A 31 23.82 14.66 -29.81
C GLY A 31 22.74 14.53 -28.75
N THR A 32 21.80 13.59 -28.89
CA THR A 32 20.83 13.28 -27.83
C THR A 32 21.57 12.71 -26.60
N THR A 33 21.31 13.29 -25.43
CA THR A 33 21.79 12.75 -24.15
C THR A 33 20.93 11.54 -23.78
N VAL A 34 21.56 10.46 -23.32
CA VAL A 34 20.90 9.28 -22.80
C VAL A 34 21.37 9.02 -21.38
N GLU A 35 20.49 8.49 -20.57
CA GLU A 35 20.74 8.09 -19.18
C GLU A 35 20.86 6.59 -19.12
N PHE A 36 21.80 6.10 -18.32
CA PHE A 36 22.07 4.68 -18.11
C PHE A 36 21.77 4.32 -16.67
N TYR A 37 20.95 3.30 -16.48
CA TYR A 37 20.54 2.78 -15.18
C TYR A 37 21.06 1.34 -15.07
N PRO A 38 22.17 1.10 -14.34
CA PRO A 38 22.66 -0.25 -14.06
C PRO A 38 21.67 -0.97 -13.13
N GLU A 39 21.28 -2.18 -13.50
CA GLU A 39 20.48 -3.09 -12.67
C GLU A 39 21.13 -4.48 -12.75
N ASP A 40 21.82 -4.89 -11.71
CA ASP A 40 22.55 -6.15 -11.62
C ASP A 40 23.35 -6.48 -12.92
N ASP A 41 22.90 -7.50 -13.65
CA ASP A 41 23.52 -7.92 -14.93
C ASP A 41 22.97 -7.17 -16.15
N SER A 42 22.08 -6.21 -15.97
CA SER A 42 21.45 -5.44 -17.04
C SER A 42 21.79 -3.96 -17.02
N LEU A 43 21.64 -3.32 -18.17
CA LEU A 43 21.79 -1.89 -18.30
C LEU A 43 20.58 -1.33 -19.03
N LEU A 44 19.75 -0.58 -18.34
CA LEU A 44 18.64 0.12 -18.94
C LEU A 44 19.13 1.47 -19.49
N LEU A 45 18.62 1.84 -20.65
CA LEU A 45 18.97 3.09 -21.34
C LEU A 45 17.68 3.82 -21.70
N THR A 46 17.60 5.08 -21.31
CA THR A 46 16.49 5.97 -21.68
C THR A 46 17.02 7.27 -22.29
N PRO A 47 16.31 7.88 -23.26
CA PRO A 47 16.61 9.26 -23.64
C PRO A 47 16.40 10.16 -22.43
N LYS A 48 17.32 11.10 -22.20
CA LYS A 48 17.12 12.13 -21.17
C LYS A 48 15.96 13.01 -21.61
N SER A 49 14.82 12.89 -20.93
CA SER A 49 13.71 13.82 -21.04
C SER A 49 13.79 14.85 -19.92
N GLU A 50 13.43 16.10 -20.19
CA GLU A 50 13.06 17.02 -19.12
C GLU A 50 11.85 16.40 -18.41
N THR A 51 11.79 16.50 -17.08
CA THR A 51 10.70 15.91 -16.28
C THR A 51 9.41 16.66 -16.61
N GLU A 52 8.77 16.28 -17.71
CA GLU A 52 7.43 16.76 -17.99
C GLU A 52 6.45 16.02 -17.06
N ARG A 53 5.60 16.79 -16.39
CA ARG A 53 4.51 16.25 -15.57
C ARG A 53 3.61 15.39 -16.45
N THR A 54 3.37 14.16 -16.00
CA THR A 54 2.52 13.20 -16.71
C THR A 54 1.07 13.66 -16.66
N ARG A 55 0.49 13.95 -17.83
CA ARG A 55 -0.89 14.43 -17.94
C ARG A 55 -1.80 13.32 -18.46
N GLY A 56 -2.98 13.16 -17.86
CA GLY A 56 -4.04 12.27 -18.34
C GLY A 56 -5.40 12.94 -18.31
N ALA A 57 -6.21 12.69 -19.36
CA ALA A 57 -7.58 13.16 -19.46
C ALA A 57 -8.56 11.98 -19.32
N LEU A 58 -9.71 12.22 -18.69
CA LEU A 58 -10.77 11.24 -18.49
C LEU A 58 -12.13 11.88 -18.73
N ASP A 59 -12.92 11.29 -19.65
CA ASP A 59 -14.33 11.66 -19.83
C ASP A 59 -15.15 11.09 -18.66
N VAL A 60 -15.73 11.99 -17.87
CA VAL A 60 -16.55 11.67 -16.69
C VAL A 60 -18.04 11.95 -16.90
N THR A 61 -18.47 12.16 -18.15
CA THR A 61 -19.87 12.52 -18.50
C THR A 61 -20.90 11.58 -17.87
N ASN A 62 -20.57 10.28 -17.76
CA ASN A 62 -21.49 9.25 -17.26
C ASN A 62 -21.02 8.64 -15.92
N LEU A 63 -20.07 9.26 -15.22
CA LEU A 63 -19.58 8.79 -13.93
C LEU A 63 -20.16 9.64 -12.79
N GLU A 64 -20.67 8.98 -11.76
CA GLU A 64 -21.26 9.64 -10.59
C GLU A 64 -20.82 8.93 -9.30
N GLY A 65 -20.87 9.67 -8.17
CA GLY A 65 -20.62 9.15 -6.84
C GLY A 65 -19.36 8.32 -6.75
N GLU A 66 -19.46 7.13 -6.19
CA GLU A 66 -18.34 6.21 -5.96
C GLU A 66 -17.57 5.82 -7.25
N GLN A 67 -18.26 5.70 -8.39
CA GLN A 67 -17.59 5.38 -9.66
C GLN A 67 -16.65 6.52 -10.09
N LEU A 68 -17.05 7.75 -9.89
CA LEU A 68 -16.22 8.94 -10.18
C LEU A 68 -15.05 9.03 -9.20
N THR A 69 -15.30 8.81 -7.90
CA THR A 69 -14.26 8.77 -6.87
C THR A 69 -13.18 7.72 -7.22
N ARG A 70 -13.59 6.50 -7.54
CA ARG A 70 -12.66 5.43 -7.97
C ARG A 70 -11.90 5.76 -9.24
N ALA A 71 -12.54 6.44 -10.19
CA ALA A 71 -11.88 6.86 -11.42
C ALA A 71 -10.75 7.86 -11.16
N VAL A 72 -10.98 8.87 -10.30
CA VAL A 72 -9.95 9.83 -9.85
C VAL A 72 -8.80 9.10 -9.14
N MET A 73 -9.11 8.24 -8.16
CA MET A 73 -8.13 7.44 -7.43
C MET A 73 -7.30 6.56 -8.37
N THR A 74 -7.93 5.95 -9.37
CA THR A 74 -7.24 5.13 -10.38
C THR A 74 -6.25 5.94 -11.19
N MET A 75 -6.60 7.16 -11.61
CA MET A 75 -5.71 8.07 -12.33
C MET A 75 -4.51 8.45 -11.46
N TYR A 76 -4.73 8.80 -10.19
CA TYR A 76 -3.67 9.12 -9.23
C TYR A 76 -2.71 7.94 -9.04
N VAL A 77 -3.23 6.77 -8.67
CA VAL A 77 -2.42 5.54 -8.49
C VAL A 77 -1.71 5.15 -9.77
N SER A 78 -2.30 5.43 -10.94
CA SER A 78 -1.67 5.22 -12.24
C SER A 78 -0.49 6.16 -12.50
N GLY A 79 -0.21 7.14 -11.64
CA GLY A 79 0.98 7.99 -11.70
C GLY A 79 0.81 9.22 -12.58
N PHE A 80 -0.41 9.68 -12.86
CA PHE A 80 -0.61 10.97 -13.50
C PHE A 80 -0.39 12.10 -12.49
N ASP A 81 0.43 13.10 -12.90
CA ASP A 81 0.72 14.28 -12.08
C ASP A 81 -0.35 15.38 -12.30
N ILE A 82 -0.97 15.38 -13.47
CA ILE A 82 -2.08 16.26 -13.81
C ILE A 82 -3.21 15.39 -14.37
N ILE A 83 -4.37 15.45 -13.72
CA ILE A 83 -5.58 14.70 -14.11
C ILE A 83 -6.62 15.71 -14.57
N GLU A 84 -7.04 15.62 -15.82
CA GLU A 84 -8.06 16.44 -16.42
C GLU A 84 -9.37 15.63 -16.56
N LEU A 85 -10.39 16.04 -15.80
CA LEU A 85 -11.70 15.40 -15.81
C LEU A 85 -12.62 16.23 -16.69
N GLU A 86 -13.12 15.65 -17.77
CA GLU A 86 -13.91 16.35 -18.79
C GLU A 86 -15.32 15.80 -18.86
N ALA A 87 -16.30 16.67 -19.08
CA ALA A 87 -17.68 16.30 -19.37
C ALA A 87 -18.36 17.40 -20.21
N ASN A 88 -19.52 17.10 -20.83
CA ASN A 88 -20.32 18.13 -21.46
C ASN A 88 -20.73 19.22 -20.46
N ARG A 89 -20.91 18.84 -19.20
CA ARG A 89 -21.16 19.72 -18.04
C ARG A 89 -20.86 18.95 -16.77
N ILE A 90 -20.01 19.49 -15.94
CA ILE A 90 -19.75 18.97 -14.58
C ILE A 90 -20.89 19.37 -13.65
N THR A 91 -21.61 18.41 -13.11
CA THR A 91 -22.70 18.61 -12.17
C THR A 91 -22.23 18.97 -10.76
N THR A 92 -23.09 19.46 -9.90
CA THR A 92 -22.75 19.76 -8.50
C THR A 92 -22.38 18.49 -7.71
N ASP A 93 -23.05 17.38 -8.00
CA ASP A 93 -22.76 16.10 -7.32
C ASP A 93 -21.43 15.51 -7.79
N GLN A 94 -21.10 15.62 -9.09
CA GLN A 94 -19.77 15.26 -9.59
C GLN A 94 -18.65 16.12 -8.94
N ARG A 95 -18.86 17.44 -8.80
CA ARG A 95 -17.91 18.31 -8.09
C ARG A 95 -17.70 17.88 -6.65
N ARG A 96 -18.77 17.47 -5.96
CA ARG A 96 -18.67 16.97 -4.59
C ARG A 96 -17.83 15.68 -4.55
N ALA A 97 -18.14 14.69 -5.38
CA ALA A 97 -17.39 13.43 -5.46
C ALA A 97 -15.93 13.63 -5.83
N ILE A 98 -15.61 14.58 -6.75
CA ILE A 98 -14.22 14.91 -7.11
C ILE A 98 -13.47 15.51 -5.90
N ARG A 99 -14.11 16.41 -5.14
CA ARG A 99 -13.49 17.00 -3.94
C ARG A 99 -13.27 15.96 -2.85
N GLU A 100 -14.26 15.09 -2.60
CA GLU A 100 -14.13 13.98 -1.66
C GLU A 100 -12.98 13.04 -2.08
N ALA A 101 -12.91 12.67 -3.37
CA ALA A 101 -11.80 11.88 -3.88
C ALA A 101 -10.44 12.58 -3.69
N THR A 102 -10.36 13.89 -3.96
CA THR A 102 -9.13 14.68 -3.82
C THR A 102 -8.69 14.78 -2.35
N GLN A 103 -9.63 14.92 -1.41
CA GLN A 103 -9.35 14.93 0.03
C GLN A 103 -8.86 13.58 0.56
N GLY A 104 -9.28 12.49 -0.06
CA GLY A 104 -8.82 11.13 0.22
C GLY A 104 -7.44 10.78 -0.37
N LEU A 105 -6.74 11.73 -1.03
CA LEU A 105 -5.44 11.52 -1.66
C LEU A 105 -4.39 12.46 -1.05
N VAL A 106 -3.14 11.99 -0.95
CA VAL A 106 -2.04 12.77 -0.38
C VAL A 106 -1.42 13.67 -1.45
N GLY A 107 -1.24 14.96 -1.12
CA GLY A 107 -0.54 15.91 -1.98
C GLY A 107 -1.26 16.34 -3.24
N VAL A 108 -2.58 16.17 -3.31
CA VAL A 108 -3.38 16.44 -4.50
C VAL A 108 -4.29 17.65 -4.27
N GLU A 109 -4.33 18.55 -5.23
CA GLU A 109 -5.20 19.74 -5.20
C GLU A 109 -5.98 19.93 -6.51
N VAL A 110 -7.16 20.52 -6.40
CA VAL A 110 -7.92 21.02 -7.56
C VAL A 110 -7.29 22.34 -8.02
N LEU A 111 -6.65 22.31 -9.18
CA LEU A 111 -5.96 23.49 -9.75
C LEU A 111 -6.94 24.43 -10.49
N GLU A 112 -7.87 23.85 -11.25
CA GLU A 112 -8.82 24.60 -12.07
C GLU A 112 -10.18 23.89 -12.10
N GLU A 113 -11.24 24.68 -12.12
CA GLU A 113 -12.62 24.20 -12.18
C GLU A 113 -13.44 25.11 -13.11
N THR A 114 -13.94 24.54 -14.20
CA THR A 114 -14.80 25.23 -15.19
C THR A 114 -16.19 24.61 -15.23
N GLY A 115 -17.01 25.00 -16.20
CA GLY A 115 -18.36 24.43 -16.39
C GLY A 115 -18.35 22.99 -16.90
N ASP A 116 -17.29 22.58 -17.58
CA ASP A 116 -17.13 21.35 -18.33
C ASP A 116 -15.86 20.55 -18.00
N SER A 117 -14.96 21.10 -17.17
CA SER A 117 -13.75 20.42 -16.74
C SER A 117 -13.35 20.70 -15.29
N VAL A 118 -12.61 19.77 -14.70
CA VAL A 118 -11.87 19.91 -13.44
C VAL A 118 -10.47 19.39 -13.63
N VAL A 119 -9.46 20.21 -13.30
CA VAL A 119 -8.05 19.83 -13.35
C VAL A 119 -7.54 19.61 -11.94
N ILE A 120 -7.01 18.44 -11.70
CA ILE A 120 -6.40 18.02 -10.43
C ILE A 120 -4.88 17.92 -10.67
N GLN A 121 -4.10 18.37 -9.71
CA GLN A 121 -2.64 18.33 -9.78
C GLN A 121 -2.06 17.69 -8.53
N ASP A 122 -1.09 16.78 -8.74
CA ASP A 122 -0.20 16.31 -7.69
C ASP A 122 0.88 17.35 -7.43
N LEU A 123 1.01 17.76 -6.16
CA LEU A 123 1.97 18.76 -5.69
C LEU A 123 3.20 18.12 -5.04
N LEU A 124 3.17 16.80 -4.80
CA LEU A 124 4.29 16.11 -4.18
C LEU A 124 5.46 16.02 -5.15
N ASP A 125 6.65 16.31 -4.63
CA ASP A 125 7.89 15.98 -5.31
C ASP A 125 8.22 14.52 -5.05
N SER A 126 8.59 13.76 -6.09
CA SER A 126 8.99 12.35 -5.97
C SER A 126 10.15 12.17 -4.99
N SER A 127 11.02 13.18 -4.84
CA SER A 127 12.14 13.16 -3.89
C SER A 127 11.72 13.29 -2.41
N GLU A 128 10.50 13.76 -2.14
CA GLU A 128 9.94 13.88 -0.78
C GLU A 128 9.18 12.60 -0.36
N LEU A 129 8.89 11.71 -1.30
CA LEU A 129 8.17 10.48 -1.06
C LEU A 129 9.13 9.36 -0.63
N SER A 130 8.92 8.80 0.54
CA SER A 130 9.63 7.59 1.00
C SER A 130 8.62 6.46 1.19
N ILE A 131 8.75 5.40 0.38
CA ILE A 131 7.92 4.20 0.51
C ILE A 131 8.10 3.56 1.89
N THR A 132 9.33 3.53 2.40
CA THR A 132 9.65 2.98 3.72
C THR A 132 8.94 3.76 4.83
N ASN A 133 8.94 5.11 4.76
CA ASN A 133 8.23 5.92 5.74
C ASN A 133 6.72 5.72 5.67
N ALA A 134 6.16 5.61 4.46
CA ALA A 134 4.74 5.35 4.27
C ALA A 134 4.33 3.99 4.88
N VAL A 135 5.08 2.93 4.59
CA VAL A 135 4.83 1.58 5.11
C VAL A 135 5.01 1.53 6.63
N THR A 136 6.04 2.20 7.18
CA THR A 136 6.24 2.31 8.64
C THR A 136 5.04 3.01 9.30
N ARG A 137 4.54 4.08 8.69
CA ARG A 137 3.37 4.80 9.22
C ARG A 137 2.11 3.95 9.13
N MET A 138 1.90 3.20 8.03
CA MET A 138 0.78 2.25 7.90
C MET A 138 0.84 1.19 9.01
N ARG A 139 2.02 0.61 9.31
CA ARG A 139 2.22 -0.31 10.43
C ARG A 139 1.71 0.28 11.73
N LEU A 140 2.19 1.48 12.09
CA LEU A 140 1.86 2.13 13.36
C LEU A 140 0.35 2.41 13.49
N ILE A 141 -0.28 2.89 12.40
CA ILE A 141 -1.72 3.19 12.42
C ILE A 141 -2.52 1.88 12.48
N ALA A 142 -2.25 0.89 11.64
CA ALA A 142 -3.01 -0.36 11.59
C ALA A 142 -2.93 -1.14 12.92
N GLN A 143 -1.75 -1.17 13.57
CA GLN A 143 -1.59 -1.81 14.87
C GLN A 143 -2.33 -1.05 15.98
N SER A 144 -2.20 0.29 16.04
CA SER A 144 -2.97 1.09 17.00
C SER A 144 -4.48 0.94 16.78
N MET A 145 -4.95 0.87 15.53
CA MET A 145 -6.36 0.62 15.22
C MET A 145 -6.82 -0.74 15.73
N LEU A 146 -5.99 -1.78 15.59
CA LEU A 146 -6.33 -3.13 16.03
C LEU A 146 -6.41 -3.21 17.56
N GLU A 147 -5.46 -2.60 18.28
CA GLU A 147 -5.44 -2.48 19.74
C GLU A 147 -6.67 -1.71 20.24
N ASP A 148 -6.94 -0.52 19.67
CA ASP A 148 -8.06 0.31 20.07
C ASP A 148 -9.41 -0.36 19.76
N ALA A 149 -9.51 -1.12 18.66
CA ALA A 149 -10.72 -1.87 18.30
C ALA A 149 -11.04 -2.96 19.32
N VAL A 150 -10.03 -3.70 19.80
CA VAL A 150 -10.22 -4.71 20.85
C VAL A 150 -10.52 -4.06 22.18
N THR A 151 -9.82 -2.98 22.54
CA THR A 151 -10.11 -2.19 23.76
C THR A 151 -11.56 -1.67 23.74
N ALA A 152 -12.00 -1.07 22.62
CA ALA A 152 -13.37 -0.60 22.45
C ALA A 152 -14.41 -1.70 22.60
N LEU A 153 -14.11 -2.90 22.12
CA LEU A 153 -14.97 -4.07 22.25
C LEU A 153 -15.05 -4.55 23.72
N VAL A 154 -13.90 -4.66 24.38
CA VAL A 154 -13.80 -5.17 25.77
C VAL A 154 -14.39 -4.18 26.78
N GLU A 155 -14.07 -2.89 26.64
CA GLU A 155 -14.51 -1.84 27.55
C GLU A 155 -15.87 -1.25 27.20
N ASN A 156 -16.47 -1.66 26.06
CA ASN A 156 -17.71 -1.11 25.52
C ASN A 156 -17.62 0.42 25.26
N ASP A 157 -16.45 0.87 24.75
CA ASP A 157 -16.21 2.28 24.46
C ASP A 157 -16.58 2.60 23.00
N THR A 158 -17.80 3.15 22.83
CA THR A 158 -18.33 3.48 21.50
C THR A 158 -17.65 4.69 20.84
N ASP A 159 -16.96 5.55 21.62
CA ASP A 159 -16.25 6.70 21.06
C ASP A 159 -14.92 6.23 20.46
N VAL A 160 -14.19 5.35 21.14
CA VAL A 160 -13.00 4.69 20.59
C VAL A 160 -13.36 3.84 19.37
N ALA A 161 -14.48 3.10 19.42
CA ALA A 161 -14.94 2.31 18.27
C ALA A 161 -15.16 3.15 17.01
N ARG A 162 -15.78 4.34 17.13
CA ARG A 162 -15.96 5.26 15.99
C ARG A 162 -14.66 5.84 15.49
N ASP A 163 -13.74 6.21 16.40
CA ASP A 163 -12.42 6.73 16.03
C ASP A 163 -11.63 5.70 15.21
N VAL A 164 -11.68 4.42 15.59
CA VAL A 164 -11.06 3.32 14.81
C VAL A 164 -11.63 3.26 13.40
N VAL A 165 -12.96 3.34 13.24
CA VAL A 165 -13.61 3.29 11.92
C VAL A 165 -13.20 4.48 11.04
N GLU A 166 -13.05 5.68 11.63
CA GLU A 166 -12.66 6.88 10.88
C GLU A 166 -11.17 6.85 10.46
N ARG A 167 -10.29 6.24 11.26
CA ARG A 167 -8.85 6.12 10.97
C ARG A 167 -8.50 5.18 9.81
N ASP A 168 -9.42 4.35 9.35
CA ASP A 168 -9.24 3.50 8.18
C ASP A 168 -8.90 4.32 6.92
N GLU A 169 -9.52 5.48 6.76
CA GLU A 169 -9.20 6.39 5.66
C GLU A 169 -7.74 6.88 5.67
N ASP A 170 -7.08 6.95 6.83
CA ASP A 170 -5.67 7.37 6.91
C ASP A 170 -4.73 6.29 6.39
N VAL A 171 -5.06 5.01 6.61
CA VAL A 171 -4.30 3.88 6.06
C VAL A 171 -4.52 3.79 4.55
N ASP A 172 -5.74 3.95 4.07
CA ASP A 172 -6.09 3.99 2.66
C ASP A 172 -5.31 5.07 1.89
N ARG A 173 -5.22 6.27 2.44
CA ARG A 173 -4.42 7.36 1.85
C ARG A 173 -2.97 6.97 1.66
N LEU A 174 -2.36 6.33 2.65
CA LEU A 174 -0.98 5.85 2.58
C LEU A 174 -0.83 4.69 1.59
N TRP A 175 -1.81 3.79 1.53
CA TRP A 175 -1.85 2.72 0.55
C TRP A 175 -1.86 3.25 -0.89
N PHE A 176 -2.62 4.30 -1.18
CA PHE A 176 -2.62 4.93 -2.51
C PHE A 176 -1.26 5.55 -2.84
N VAL A 177 -0.57 6.17 -1.87
CA VAL A 177 0.80 6.67 -2.04
C VAL A 177 1.76 5.53 -2.38
N VAL A 178 1.78 4.46 -1.59
CA VAL A 178 2.63 3.28 -1.83
C VAL A 178 2.36 2.67 -3.20
N SER A 179 1.09 2.55 -3.58
CA SER A 179 0.69 2.02 -4.89
C SER A 179 1.14 2.91 -6.04
N ARG A 180 1.05 4.24 -5.89
CA ARG A 180 1.55 5.22 -6.87
C ARG A 180 3.06 5.11 -7.03
N ILE A 181 3.82 5.09 -5.92
CA ILE A 181 5.27 4.94 -5.91
C ILE A 181 5.67 3.65 -6.65
N PHE A 182 5.10 2.52 -6.28
CA PHE A 182 5.39 1.24 -6.92
C PHE A 182 5.14 1.28 -8.43
N ARG A 183 4.00 1.83 -8.88
CA ARG A 183 3.71 1.94 -10.31
C ARG A 183 4.67 2.87 -11.05
N SER A 184 5.16 3.93 -10.40
CA SER A 184 6.16 4.82 -11.00
C SER A 184 7.50 4.10 -11.22
N THR A 185 7.97 3.29 -10.25
CA THR A 185 9.21 2.51 -10.40
C THR A 185 9.13 1.44 -11.48
N LEU A 186 7.95 0.85 -11.72
CA LEU A 186 7.76 -0.09 -12.83
C LEU A 186 7.85 0.57 -14.21
N ARG A 187 7.52 1.85 -14.32
CA ARG A 187 7.51 2.58 -15.60
C ARG A 187 8.81 3.29 -15.90
N SER A 188 9.50 3.76 -14.87
CA SER A 188 10.68 4.61 -15.01
C SER A 188 11.83 4.11 -14.11
N PRO A 189 12.95 3.68 -14.70
CA PRO A 189 14.17 3.39 -13.94
C PRO A 189 14.65 4.60 -13.13
N ARG A 190 14.47 5.80 -13.69
CA ARG A 190 14.80 7.05 -13.03
C ARG A 190 14.01 7.24 -11.74
N ALA A 191 12.72 6.89 -11.70
CA ALA A 191 11.92 6.99 -10.50
C ALA A 191 12.45 6.07 -9.38
N ALA A 192 12.92 4.88 -9.70
CA ALA A 192 13.54 3.97 -8.73
C ALA A 192 14.85 4.57 -8.17
N GLU A 193 15.70 5.17 -9.03
CA GLU A 193 16.94 5.82 -8.62
C GLU A 193 16.69 7.05 -7.73
N GLU A 194 15.73 7.91 -8.11
CA GLU A 194 15.36 9.11 -7.33
C GLU A 194 14.80 8.74 -5.95
N LEU A 195 14.07 7.64 -5.83
CA LEU A 195 13.54 7.12 -4.57
C LEU A 195 14.61 6.37 -3.74
N GLY A 196 15.75 6.02 -4.33
CA GLY A 196 16.83 5.27 -3.68
C GLY A 196 16.41 3.86 -3.23
N VAL A 197 15.44 3.24 -3.91
CA VAL A 197 14.89 1.91 -3.59
C VAL A 197 14.92 1.05 -4.84
N SER A 198 15.37 -0.19 -4.72
CA SER A 198 15.32 -1.15 -5.83
C SER A 198 13.86 -1.44 -6.23
N ARG A 199 13.63 -1.93 -7.45
CA ARG A 199 12.30 -2.33 -7.89
C ARG A 199 11.78 -3.53 -7.10
N GLU A 200 12.67 -4.42 -6.69
CA GLU A 200 12.36 -5.59 -5.87
C GLU A 200 11.94 -5.17 -4.47
N ASP A 201 12.74 -4.33 -3.78
CA ASP A 201 12.35 -3.77 -2.48
C ASP A 201 11.02 -3.01 -2.55
N CYS A 202 10.80 -2.26 -3.64
CA CYS A 202 9.56 -1.52 -3.84
C CYS A 202 8.36 -2.46 -3.98
N PHE A 203 8.53 -3.63 -4.63
CA PHE A 203 7.52 -4.68 -4.70
C PHE A 203 7.24 -5.28 -3.31
N ASP A 204 8.29 -5.58 -2.53
CA ASP A 204 8.16 -6.15 -1.19
C ASP A 204 7.42 -5.21 -0.24
N TYR A 205 7.77 -3.91 -0.27
CA TYR A 205 7.07 -2.89 0.51
C TYR A 205 5.61 -2.71 0.07
N HIS A 206 5.34 -2.71 -1.25
CA HIS A 206 3.98 -2.63 -1.77
C HIS A 206 3.14 -3.87 -1.39
N SER A 207 3.72 -5.07 -1.48
CA SER A 207 3.06 -6.32 -1.08
C SER A 207 2.70 -6.31 0.40
N SER A 208 3.64 -5.89 1.25
CA SER A 208 3.47 -5.80 2.70
C SER A 208 2.47 -4.68 3.09
N ALA A 209 2.52 -3.52 2.43
CA ALA A 209 1.55 -2.44 2.65
C ALA A 209 0.11 -2.90 2.38
N ARG A 210 -0.11 -3.77 1.36
CA ARG A 210 -1.43 -4.35 1.11
C ARG A 210 -1.93 -5.22 2.26
N GLN A 211 -1.03 -5.91 2.98
CA GLN A 211 -1.42 -6.67 4.16
C GLN A 211 -1.78 -5.74 5.32
N LEU A 212 -1.04 -4.64 5.49
CA LEU A 212 -1.32 -3.64 6.54
C LEU A 212 -2.67 -2.94 6.34
N GLU A 213 -3.03 -2.60 5.09
CA GLU A 213 -4.35 -2.06 4.78
C GLU A 213 -5.46 -3.06 5.13
N ARG A 214 -5.29 -4.35 4.82
CA ARG A 214 -6.25 -5.39 5.22
C ARG A 214 -6.36 -5.53 6.73
N ILE A 215 -5.27 -5.37 7.49
CA ILE A 215 -5.30 -5.37 8.96
C ILE A 215 -6.13 -4.19 9.46
N ALA A 216 -5.97 -2.99 8.88
CA ALA A 216 -6.78 -1.82 9.20
C ALA A 216 -8.26 -2.03 8.86
N ASP A 217 -8.59 -2.57 7.68
CA ASP A 217 -9.95 -2.98 7.30
C ASP A 217 -10.58 -3.90 8.37
N HIS A 218 -9.80 -4.87 8.90
CA HIS A 218 -10.29 -5.77 9.95
C HIS A 218 -10.44 -5.07 11.29
N ALA A 219 -9.55 -4.13 11.65
CA ALA A 219 -9.71 -3.30 12.85
C ALA A 219 -10.97 -2.42 12.76
N ALA A 220 -11.23 -1.77 11.62
CA ALA A 220 -12.45 -1.01 11.39
C ALA A 220 -13.71 -1.89 11.45
N LYS A 221 -13.63 -3.13 10.95
CA LYS A 221 -14.73 -4.11 11.07
C LYS A 221 -15.00 -4.49 12.53
N ILE A 222 -13.96 -4.70 13.34
CA ILE A 222 -14.10 -4.94 14.79
C ILE A 222 -14.73 -3.72 15.46
N GLY A 223 -14.27 -2.50 15.15
CA GLY A 223 -14.84 -1.25 15.65
C GLY A 223 -16.34 -1.14 15.35
N ASN A 224 -16.74 -1.42 14.11
CA ASN A 224 -18.16 -1.45 13.75
C ASN A 224 -18.98 -2.49 14.52
N LEU A 225 -18.42 -3.69 14.77
CA LEU A 225 -19.09 -4.72 15.57
C LEU A 225 -19.18 -4.31 17.04
N ALA A 226 -18.19 -3.62 17.59
CA ALA A 226 -18.20 -3.11 18.97
C ALA A 226 -19.31 -2.09 19.23
N LEU A 227 -19.73 -1.32 18.20
CA LEU A 227 -20.84 -0.37 18.32
C LEU A 227 -22.21 -1.04 18.58
N ASP A 228 -22.37 -2.30 18.16
CA ASP A 228 -23.62 -3.05 18.26
C ASP A 228 -23.62 -4.08 19.41
N LEU A 229 -22.48 -4.24 20.10
CA LEU A 229 -22.30 -5.20 21.18
C LEU A 229 -22.39 -4.51 22.54
N GLU A 230 -23.00 -5.20 23.51
CA GLU A 230 -22.91 -4.84 24.91
C GLU A 230 -21.63 -5.47 25.52
N GLY A 231 -21.11 -4.92 26.61
CA GLY A 231 -19.89 -5.40 27.25
C GLY A 231 -19.88 -6.92 27.53
N MET A 232 -18.71 -7.46 27.74
CA MET A 232 -18.48 -8.90 28.03
C MET A 232 -17.93 -9.11 29.44
N ASP A 233 -17.89 -10.36 29.90
CA ASP A 233 -17.28 -10.69 31.19
C ASP A 233 -15.75 -10.79 31.07
N ASP A 234 -15.07 -10.74 32.23
CA ASP A 234 -13.61 -10.70 32.34
C ASP A 234 -12.91 -11.92 31.69
N GLU A 235 -13.56 -13.11 31.69
CA GLU A 235 -12.95 -14.31 31.12
C GLU A 235 -12.91 -14.24 29.60
N LEU A 236 -13.98 -13.78 28.97
CA LEU A 236 -14.07 -13.60 27.53
C LEU A 236 -13.20 -12.42 27.07
N ALA A 237 -13.20 -11.31 27.84
CA ALA A 237 -12.34 -10.16 27.59
C ALA A 237 -10.86 -10.58 27.57
N GLY A 238 -10.39 -11.26 28.59
CA GLY A 238 -9.02 -11.77 28.64
C GLY A 238 -8.66 -12.73 27.50
N ALA A 239 -9.62 -13.51 27.00
CA ALA A 239 -9.37 -14.38 25.85
C ALA A 239 -9.23 -13.59 24.52
N PHE A 240 -9.94 -12.48 24.35
CA PHE A 240 -9.76 -11.57 23.22
C PHE A 240 -8.44 -10.81 23.29
N ASP A 241 -8.05 -10.35 24.50
CA ASP A 241 -6.76 -9.71 24.72
C ASP A 241 -5.60 -10.65 24.38
N ASP A 242 -5.64 -11.91 24.85
CA ASP A 242 -4.64 -12.93 24.53
C ASP A 242 -4.52 -13.15 23.00
N LEU A 243 -5.65 -13.27 22.30
CA LEU A 243 -5.68 -13.46 20.86
C LEU A 243 -5.13 -12.24 20.09
N HIS A 244 -5.47 -11.04 20.55
CA HIS A 244 -4.97 -9.78 20.01
C HIS A 244 -3.46 -9.66 20.19
N GLU A 245 -2.94 -9.93 21.42
CA GLU A 245 -1.51 -9.84 21.72
C GLU A 245 -0.70 -10.75 20.79
N ASP A 246 -1.13 -12.00 20.63
CA ASP A 246 -0.46 -12.96 19.74
C ASP A 246 -0.55 -12.56 18.27
N ALA A 247 -1.72 -12.10 17.80
CA ALA A 247 -1.89 -11.64 16.43
C ALA A 247 -1.02 -10.42 16.12
N SER A 248 -0.96 -9.46 17.05
CA SER A 248 -0.13 -8.25 16.93
C SER A 248 1.36 -8.58 16.93
N ASN A 249 1.80 -9.50 17.81
CA ASN A 249 3.18 -9.95 17.85
C ASN A 249 3.64 -10.59 16.53
N VAL A 250 2.78 -11.37 15.86
CA VAL A 250 3.08 -11.92 14.53
C VAL A 250 3.31 -10.80 13.51
N VAL A 251 2.48 -9.77 13.50
CA VAL A 251 2.63 -8.61 12.60
C VAL A 251 3.90 -7.84 12.92
N ASP A 252 4.21 -7.61 14.19
CA ASP A 252 5.42 -6.91 14.62
C ASP A 252 6.69 -7.62 14.17
N LEU A 253 6.81 -8.91 14.46
CA LEU A 253 7.96 -9.72 14.06
C LEU A 253 8.13 -9.75 12.53
N ALA A 254 7.03 -9.84 11.80
CA ALA A 254 7.05 -9.86 10.35
C ALA A 254 7.51 -8.51 9.76
N MET A 255 7.05 -7.40 10.32
CA MET A 255 7.46 -6.06 9.89
C MET A 255 8.90 -5.74 10.29
N ASP A 256 9.34 -6.19 11.46
CA ASP A 256 10.74 -6.07 11.87
C ASP A 256 11.66 -6.86 10.93
N ALA A 257 11.25 -8.08 10.54
CA ALA A 257 11.97 -8.87 9.53
C ALA A 257 12.04 -8.17 8.16
N LEU A 258 10.95 -7.52 7.73
CA LEU A 258 10.89 -6.81 6.44
C LEU A 258 11.88 -5.64 6.37
N PHE A 259 12.07 -4.94 7.50
CA PHE A 259 12.97 -3.78 7.59
C PHE A 259 14.39 -4.13 8.03
N GLU A 260 14.64 -5.37 8.46
CA GLU A 260 15.96 -5.80 8.88
C GLU A 260 16.94 -5.88 7.69
N ALA A 261 18.12 -5.33 7.87
CA ALA A 261 19.16 -5.30 6.84
C ALA A 261 20.04 -6.57 6.85
N ASP A 262 20.17 -7.23 8.01
CA ASP A 262 20.91 -8.48 8.14
C ASP A 262 20.01 -9.66 7.73
N ALA A 263 20.40 -10.37 6.67
CA ALA A 263 19.60 -11.44 6.08
C ALA A 263 19.37 -12.63 7.04
N ASP A 264 20.34 -12.95 7.91
CA ASP A 264 20.21 -14.04 8.87
C ASP A 264 19.22 -13.67 9.97
N GLU A 265 19.28 -12.43 10.46
CA GLU A 265 18.35 -11.91 11.47
C GLU A 265 16.93 -11.72 10.89
N ALA A 266 16.79 -11.18 9.68
CA ALA A 266 15.52 -11.10 8.96
C ALA A 266 14.86 -12.49 8.83
N THR A 267 15.65 -13.49 8.41
CA THR A 267 15.19 -14.88 8.30
C THR A 267 14.75 -15.44 9.66
N ARG A 268 15.49 -15.14 10.73
CA ARG A 268 15.15 -15.59 12.09
C ARG A 268 13.82 -15.01 12.56
N LEU A 269 13.63 -13.70 12.43
CA LEU A 269 12.42 -12.99 12.83
C LEU A 269 11.20 -13.47 12.03
N ALA A 270 11.33 -13.58 10.72
CA ALA A 270 10.24 -14.05 9.85
C ALA A 270 9.82 -15.49 10.16
N ASN A 271 10.79 -16.39 10.42
CA ASN A 271 10.47 -17.76 10.82
C ASN A 271 9.83 -17.82 12.22
N GLN A 272 10.19 -16.90 13.13
CA GLN A 272 9.52 -16.79 14.43
C GLN A 272 8.05 -16.37 14.25
N ALA A 273 7.78 -15.32 13.47
CA ALA A 273 6.41 -14.89 13.16
C ALA A 273 5.55 -16.03 12.60
N ARG A 274 6.10 -16.79 11.63
CA ARG A 274 5.39 -17.95 11.04
C ARG A 274 5.14 -19.08 12.03
N LYS A 275 6.00 -19.26 13.01
CA LYS A 275 5.81 -20.24 14.07
C LYS A 275 4.71 -19.80 15.03
N ASP A 276 4.66 -18.52 15.38
CA ASP A 276 3.73 -17.99 16.37
C ASP A 276 2.28 -18.01 15.84
N ILE A 277 2.07 -17.93 14.52
CA ILE A 277 0.74 -18.15 13.90
C ILE A 277 0.10 -19.47 14.34
N LEU A 278 0.88 -20.53 14.58
CA LEU A 278 0.35 -21.82 15.02
C LEU A 278 -0.34 -21.76 16.39
N GLY A 279 -0.02 -20.74 17.21
CA GLY A 279 -0.68 -20.51 18.50
C GLY A 279 -2.08 -19.90 18.37
N ILE A 280 -2.34 -19.16 17.31
CA ILE A 280 -3.63 -18.47 17.05
C ILE A 280 -4.83 -19.45 17.10
N ASP A 281 -4.67 -20.64 16.57
CA ASP A 281 -5.72 -21.68 16.58
C ASP A 281 -6.13 -22.12 17.99
N GLU A 282 -5.24 -22.05 18.98
CA GLU A 282 -5.53 -22.41 20.37
C GLU A 282 -6.41 -21.34 21.03
N HIS A 283 -6.08 -20.07 20.86
CA HIS A 283 -6.91 -18.95 21.34
C HIS A 283 -8.28 -18.94 20.68
N THR A 284 -8.34 -19.14 19.38
CA THR A 284 -9.60 -19.24 18.64
C THR A 284 -10.52 -20.32 19.20
N ARG A 285 -9.98 -21.53 19.45
CA ARG A 285 -10.78 -22.64 20.02
C ARG A 285 -11.26 -22.33 21.44
N ARG A 286 -10.42 -21.67 22.27
CA ARG A 286 -10.82 -21.27 23.62
C ARG A 286 -11.99 -20.29 23.58
N ILE A 287 -11.92 -19.28 22.70
CA ILE A 287 -13.02 -18.30 22.56
C ILE A 287 -14.28 -19.01 22.03
N ASP A 288 -14.17 -19.88 21.03
CA ASP A 288 -15.31 -20.65 20.51
C ASP A 288 -16.00 -21.48 21.60
N GLU A 289 -15.25 -22.01 22.56
CA GLU A 289 -15.82 -22.73 23.70
C GLU A 289 -16.61 -21.80 24.63
N LEU A 290 -16.10 -20.61 24.91
CA LEU A 290 -16.75 -19.59 25.74
C LEU A 290 -18.03 -19.04 25.07
N LEU A 291 -18.06 -18.98 23.73
CA LEU A 291 -19.20 -18.49 22.95
C LEU A 291 -20.38 -19.46 22.89
N ARG A 292 -20.18 -20.76 23.14
CA ARG A 292 -21.24 -21.79 23.02
C ARG A 292 -22.45 -21.58 23.95
N GLU A 293 -22.22 -20.94 25.10
CA GLU A 293 -23.27 -20.68 26.11
C GLU A 293 -23.86 -19.28 26.00
N ARG A 294 -23.46 -18.48 25.00
CA ARG A 294 -23.92 -17.10 24.77
C ARG A 294 -25.16 -17.04 23.89
N ASP A 295 -25.80 -15.89 23.88
CA ASP A 295 -26.84 -15.60 22.92
C ASP A 295 -26.32 -15.82 21.48
N PRO A 296 -27.06 -16.50 20.59
CA PRO A 296 -26.58 -16.81 19.25
C PRO A 296 -26.20 -15.60 18.40
N GLN A 297 -26.86 -14.44 18.58
CA GLN A 297 -26.51 -13.24 17.80
C GLN A 297 -25.20 -12.62 18.31
N VAL A 298 -25.03 -12.57 19.64
CA VAL A 298 -23.79 -12.12 20.26
C VAL A 298 -22.63 -13.05 19.87
N ALA A 299 -22.84 -14.37 19.98
CA ALA A 299 -21.83 -15.37 19.60
C ALA A 299 -21.43 -15.24 18.11
N GLN A 300 -22.38 -14.95 17.22
CA GLN A 300 -22.12 -14.74 15.80
C GLN A 300 -21.25 -13.48 15.59
N SER A 301 -21.58 -12.36 16.22
CA SER A 301 -20.81 -11.09 16.09
C SER A 301 -19.41 -11.25 16.66
N LEU A 302 -19.24 -11.86 17.83
CA LEU A 302 -17.94 -12.13 18.43
C LEU A 302 -17.11 -13.14 17.61
N GLY A 303 -17.75 -14.13 16.97
CA GLY A 303 -17.10 -15.03 16.02
C GLY A 303 -16.51 -14.29 14.81
N LEU A 304 -17.13 -13.18 14.34
CA LEU A 304 -16.57 -12.33 13.30
C LEU A 304 -15.38 -11.50 13.79
N VAL A 305 -15.33 -11.15 15.07
CA VAL A 305 -14.15 -10.52 15.70
C VAL A 305 -12.99 -11.52 15.75
N VAL A 306 -13.24 -12.75 16.19
CA VAL A 306 -12.24 -13.84 16.17
C VAL A 306 -11.68 -14.05 14.75
N ASP A 307 -12.54 -14.13 13.73
CA ASP A 307 -12.10 -14.22 12.33
C ASP A 307 -11.22 -13.04 11.94
N SER A 308 -11.57 -11.82 12.34
CA SER A 308 -10.82 -10.61 12.00
C SER A 308 -9.42 -10.60 12.65
N LEU A 309 -9.28 -10.99 13.92
CA LEU A 309 -7.99 -11.11 14.61
C LEU A 309 -7.13 -12.23 14.01
N SER A 310 -7.72 -13.40 13.75
CA SER A 310 -7.01 -14.51 13.10
C SER A 310 -6.51 -14.12 11.70
N ARG A 311 -7.33 -13.40 10.92
CA ARG A 311 -6.92 -12.87 9.62
C ARG A 311 -5.78 -11.88 9.71
N SER A 312 -5.76 -11.03 10.76
CA SER A 312 -4.65 -10.10 10.98
C SER A 312 -3.32 -10.83 11.19
N ALA A 313 -3.34 -11.94 11.94
CA ALA A 313 -2.17 -12.82 12.08
C ALA A 313 -1.75 -13.47 10.74
N ASP A 314 -2.71 -13.97 9.94
CA ASP A 314 -2.44 -14.51 8.61
C ASP A 314 -1.78 -13.48 7.69
N TYR A 315 -2.22 -12.22 7.74
CA TYR A 315 -1.60 -11.12 6.97
C TYR A 315 -0.18 -10.80 7.46
N GLY A 316 0.07 -10.87 8.78
CA GLY A 316 1.42 -10.85 9.33
C GLY A 316 2.28 -11.99 8.78
N GLY A 317 1.73 -13.20 8.68
CA GLY A 317 2.39 -14.34 8.04
C GLY A 317 2.76 -14.11 6.58
N ASN A 318 1.90 -13.44 5.81
CA ASN A 318 2.19 -13.08 4.42
C ASN A 318 3.33 -12.04 4.33
N ILE A 319 3.38 -11.08 5.27
CA ILE A 319 4.51 -10.14 5.38
C ILE A 319 5.80 -10.89 5.73
N ALA A 320 5.76 -11.85 6.65
CA ALA A 320 6.91 -12.68 6.99
C ALA A 320 7.43 -13.49 5.80
N GLU A 321 6.53 -14.00 4.95
CA GLU A 321 6.93 -14.67 3.69
C GLU A 321 7.62 -13.71 2.72
N THR A 322 7.13 -12.50 2.58
CA THR A 322 7.78 -11.45 1.78
C THR A 322 9.17 -11.11 2.34
N ALA A 323 9.31 -10.99 3.67
CA ALA A 323 10.60 -10.74 4.31
C ALA A 323 11.61 -11.89 4.08
N LEU A 324 11.16 -13.15 4.09
CA LEU A 324 12.01 -14.30 3.74
C LEU A 324 12.47 -14.25 2.28
N GLN A 325 11.60 -13.85 1.36
CA GLN A 325 11.95 -13.70 -0.06
C GLN A 325 12.97 -12.58 -0.26
N LYS A 326 12.79 -11.44 0.43
CA LYS A 326 13.71 -10.31 0.42
C LYS A 326 15.08 -10.67 0.98
N ALA A 327 15.15 -11.49 2.04
CA ALA A 327 16.40 -11.93 2.65
C ALA A 327 17.14 -13.03 1.86
N ALA A 328 16.49 -13.64 0.87
CA ALA A 328 17.08 -14.70 0.07
C ALA A 328 18.20 -14.17 -0.83
N PRO A 329 19.27 -14.97 -1.10
CA PRO A 329 20.29 -14.60 -2.08
C PRO A 329 19.66 -14.39 -3.46
N SER A 330 20.13 -13.37 -4.18
CA SER A 330 19.73 -13.17 -5.59
C SER A 330 20.14 -14.36 -6.45
N PRO A 331 19.31 -14.81 -7.40
CA PRO A 331 19.54 -15.97 -8.27
C PRO A 331 20.70 -15.77 -9.26
#